data_3ae9c1153614f7f9cf350358f677233c
#
_entry.id   3ae9c1153614f7f9cf350358f677233c
#
_cell.length_a   1.000
_cell.length_b   1.000
_cell.length_c   1.000
_cell.angle_alpha   90.00
_cell.angle_beta   90.00
_cell.angle_gamma   90.00
#
_symmetry.space_group_name_H-M   'P 1'
#
loop_
_entity.id
_entity.type
_entity.pdbx_description
1 polymer ?
#
loop_
_entity_poly.entity_id
_entity_poly.type
_entity_poly.pdbx_seq_one_letter_code
_entity_poly.pdbx_strand_id
1 'polypeptide(L)' 'MLVLGRKVGEKIKIGDDITISVLKHNSDHIRIGIEAPRNVPVHREEIYQKIKNEEKESA' A
#
# COMPACT_ATOMS: atom_id res chain seq x y z
N MET A 1 14.97 6.96 -1.32
CA MET A 1 13.59 6.61 -1.67
C MET A 1 12.97 7.67 -2.58
N LEU A 2 11.99 7.30 -3.35
CA LEU A 2 11.24 8.28 -4.17
C LEU A 2 10.13 8.90 -3.32
N VAL A 3 10.12 10.22 -3.26
CA VAL A 3 9.07 10.98 -2.55
C VAL A 3 8.35 11.84 -3.58
N LEU A 4 7.03 11.74 -3.62
CA LEU A 4 6.24 12.50 -4.59
C LEU A 4 4.87 12.82 -4.00
N GLY A 5 4.19 13.81 -4.59
CA GLY A 5 2.84 14.17 -4.22
C GLY A 5 1.88 13.92 -5.36
N ARG A 6 0.64 13.55 -5.03
CA ARG A 6 -0.43 13.37 -6.02
C ARG A 6 -1.72 13.97 -5.49
N LYS A 7 -2.57 14.42 -6.39
CA LYS A 7 -3.89 14.94 -6.05
C LYS A 7 -4.92 13.81 -6.02
N VAL A 8 -6.04 14.05 -5.36
CA VAL A 8 -7.15 13.10 -5.37
C VAL A 8 -7.56 12.81 -6.81
N GLY A 9 -7.73 11.53 -7.12
CA GLY A 9 -8.05 11.04 -8.46
C GLY A 9 -6.84 10.70 -9.30
N GLU A 10 -5.64 11.06 -8.86
CA GLU A 10 -4.41 10.76 -9.59
C GLU A 10 -3.80 9.44 -9.11
N LYS A 11 -2.96 8.88 -9.94
CA LYS A 11 -2.40 7.54 -9.70
C LYS A 11 -0.88 7.56 -9.74
N ILE A 12 -0.31 6.51 -9.13
CA ILE A 12 1.13 6.24 -9.13
C ILE A 12 1.31 4.82 -9.66
N LYS A 13 2.21 4.64 -10.58
CA LYS A 13 2.53 3.31 -11.12
C LYS A 13 3.83 2.79 -10.52
N ILE A 14 3.83 1.53 -10.14
CA ILE A 14 5.04 0.82 -9.70
C ILE A 14 5.19 -0.37 -10.63
N GLY A 15 6.16 -0.29 -11.52
CA GLY A 15 6.26 -1.24 -12.63
C GLY A 15 5.04 -1.15 -13.52
N ASP A 16 4.66 -2.26 -14.12
CA ASP A 16 3.49 -2.30 -15.00
C ASP A 16 2.23 -2.82 -14.30
N ASP A 17 2.41 -3.53 -13.20
CA ASP A 17 1.35 -4.32 -12.60
C ASP A 17 0.74 -3.71 -11.33
N ILE A 18 1.38 -2.74 -10.73
CA ILE A 18 0.92 -2.15 -9.47
C ILE A 18 0.49 -0.71 -9.72
N THR A 19 -0.73 -0.40 -9.31
CA THR A 19 -1.28 0.95 -9.40
C THR A 19 -1.73 1.41 -8.03
N ILE A 20 -1.30 2.59 -7.63
CA ILE A 20 -1.72 3.23 -6.38
C ILE A 20 -2.58 4.43 -6.76
N SER A 21 -3.78 4.49 -6.20
CA SER A 21 -4.74 5.56 -6.49
C SER A 21 -5.02 6.37 -5.23
N VAL A 22 -5.00 7.68 -5.35
CA VAL A 22 -5.43 8.57 -4.25
C VAL A 22 -6.94 8.75 -4.38
N LEU A 23 -7.70 8.14 -3.46
CA LEU A 23 -9.15 8.09 -3.56
C LEU A 23 -9.84 9.24 -2.83
N LYS A 24 -9.36 9.58 -1.64
CA LYS A 24 -10.00 10.60 -0.83
C LYS A 24 -9.00 11.19 0.17
N HIS A 25 -9.17 12.44 0.48
CA HIS A 25 -8.35 13.16 1.44
C HIS A 25 -9.24 13.74 2.53
N ASN A 26 -8.98 13.37 3.77
CA ASN A 26 -9.60 13.95 4.96
C ASN A 26 -8.52 14.62 5.79
N SER A 27 -8.92 15.44 6.77
CA SER A 27 -7.99 16.14 7.64
C SER A 27 -7.10 15.20 8.45
N ASP A 28 -7.59 13.99 8.74
CA ASP A 28 -6.88 13.04 9.60
C ASP A 28 -6.15 11.94 8.84
N HIS A 29 -6.57 11.63 7.63
CA HIS A 29 -5.98 10.53 6.88
C HIS A 29 -6.28 10.65 5.39
N ILE A 30 -5.53 9.87 4.62
CA ILE A 30 -5.68 9.77 3.17
C ILE A 30 -6.11 8.36 2.85
N ARG A 31 -7.13 8.22 2.01
CA ARG A 31 -7.58 6.91 1.55
C ARG A 31 -6.89 6.58 0.24
N ILE A 32 -6.24 5.44 0.21
CA ILE A 32 -5.45 4.99 -0.94
C ILE A 32 -5.94 3.63 -1.40
N GLY A 33 -6.16 3.49 -2.71
CA GLY A 33 -6.46 2.21 -3.33
C GLY A 33 -5.21 1.63 -3.96
N ILE A 34 -5.01 0.34 -3.82
CA ILE A 34 -3.85 -0.35 -4.38
C ILE A 34 -4.32 -1.53 -5.21
N GLU A 35 -3.95 -1.53 -6.49
CA GLU A 35 -4.17 -2.67 -7.37
C GLU A 35 -2.84 -3.37 -7.60
N ALA A 36 -2.80 -4.67 -7.31
CA ALA A 36 -1.60 -5.48 -7.46
C ALA A 36 -1.97 -6.89 -7.89
N PRO A 37 -1.05 -7.63 -8.54
CA PRO A 37 -1.29 -9.03 -8.87
C PRO A 37 -1.46 -9.87 -7.61
N ARG A 38 -2.11 -11.03 -7.75
CA ARG A 38 -2.38 -11.92 -6.61
C ARG A 38 -1.11 -12.43 -5.93
N ASN A 39 -0.01 -12.51 -6.66
CA ASN A 39 1.26 -12.98 -6.12
C ASN A 39 2.02 -11.91 -5.34
N VAL A 40 1.50 -10.68 -5.31
CA VAL A 40 2.09 -9.58 -4.54
C VAL A 40 1.16 -9.28 -3.36
N PRO A 41 1.53 -9.71 -2.14
CA PRO A 41 0.71 -9.40 -0.97
C PRO A 41 0.78 -7.92 -0.65
N VAL A 42 -0.38 -7.33 -0.33
CA VAL A 42 -0.48 -5.91 0.01
C VAL A 42 -1.01 -5.80 1.42
N HIS A 43 -0.21 -5.25 2.31
CA HIS A 43 -0.57 -5.10 3.72
C HIS A 43 -0.18 -3.72 4.23
N ARG A 44 -0.95 -3.24 5.20
CA ARG A 44 -0.51 -2.12 6.01
C ARG A 44 0.67 -2.58 6.84
N GLU A 45 1.58 -1.68 7.15
CA GLU A 45 2.81 -2.05 7.83
C GLU A 45 2.58 -2.79 9.16
N GLU A 46 1.64 -2.33 9.96
CA GLU A 46 1.34 -2.97 11.25
C GLU A 46 0.84 -4.40 11.07
N ILE A 47 0.09 -4.66 10.00
CA ILE A 47 -0.37 -6.02 9.67
C ILE A 47 0.79 -6.87 9.15
N TYR A 48 1.64 -6.29 8.32
CA TYR A 48 2.83 -6.97 7.83
C TYR A 48 3.74 -7.42 8.98
N GLN A 49 4.00 -6.53 9.94
CA GLN A 49 4.83 -6.85 11.10
C GLN A 49 4.22 -7.97 11.94
N LYS A 50 2.91 -7.97 12.10
CA LYS A 50 2.19 -9.01 12.83
C LYS A 50 2.38 -10.37 12.17
N ILE A 51 2.23 -10.43 10.85
CA ILE A 51 2.42 -11.67 10.08
C ILE A 51 3.86 -12.17 10.24
N LYS A 52 4.85 -11.30 10.13
CA LYS A 52 6.26 -11.67 10.27
C LYS A 52 6.58 -12.17 11.68
N ASN A 53 6.00 -11.54 12.68
CA ASN A 53 6.18 -11.99 14.07
C ASN A 53 5.55 -13.36 14.30
N GLU A 54 4.39 -13.62 13.74
CA GLU A 54 3.74 -14.93 13.84
C GLU A 54 4.56 -16.01 13.13
N GLU A 55 5.13 -15.73 11.98
CA GLU A 55 6.03 -16.65 11.28
C GLU A 55 7.27 -16.98 12.12
N LYS A 56 7.84 -15.99 12.79
CA LYS A 56 8.99 -16.19 13.67
C LYS A 56 8.63 -17.08 14.86
N GLU A 57 7.46 -16.86 15.45
CA GLU A 57 7.01 -17.63 16.60
C GLU A 57 6.71 -19.09 16.25
N SER A 58 6.25 -19.34 15.05
CA SER A 58 5.92 -20.69 14.61
C SER A 58 7.15 -21.49 14.14
N ALA A 59 8.27 -20.85 14.00
CA ALA A 59 9.51 -21.51 13.63
C ALA A 59 10.26 -21.98 14.87
#